data_1e6dd5174f332334bf3038a787c71a6f
#
_entry.id   1e6dd5174f332334bf3038a787c71a6f
#
_cell.length_a   1.000
_cell.length_b   1.000
_cell.length_c   1.000
_cell.angle_alpha   90.00
_cell.angle_beta   90.00
_cell.angle_gamma   90.00
#
_symmetry.space_group_name_H-M   'P 1'
#
loop_
_entity.id
_entity.type
_entity.pdbx_description
1 polymer ?
#
loop_
_entity_poly.entity_id
_entity_poly.type
_entity_poly.pdbx_seq_one_letter_code
_entity_poly.pdbx_strand_id
1 'polypeptide(L)'
;MALWLIRHGETEWSLSGRHTGTTDIPITPEGEFQARAIGHLLAGRRFDHVRSSPMARARRTAELAGFGDRAQVSDALREVDYGDFEGLTTAEIIQTDPGWELFRVGCPSGESPDQMRARMDRLCTEIRGLEGNVLLFGHGHCFRALAVRYLGLSIRAGAHLRLDTGSVSILSVERDGPTIALWNRRVPSRAVLVADIALRLGDVS
;
A
#
# COMPACT_ATOMS: atom_id res chain seq x y z
N MET A 1 -19.84 4.22 -2.37
CA MET A 1 -18.76 3.61 -1.58
C MET A 1 -17.42 3.91 -2.24
N ALA A 2 -16.43 4.42 -1.50
CA ALA A 2 -15.06 4.57 -1.96
C ALA A 2 -14.12 3.75 -1.07
N LEU A 3 -13.20 3.00 -1.68
CA LEU A 3 -12.18 2.22 -1.01
C LEU A 3 -10.84 2.94 -1.13
N TRP A 4 -10.35 3.45 0.00
CA TRP A 4 -9.10 4.19 0.10
C TRP A 4 -7.98 3.25 0.54
N LEU A 5 -6.89 3.26 -0.21
CA LEU A 5 -5.72 2.42 0.02
C LEU A 5 -4.52 3.32 0.37
N ILE A 6 -3.95 3.12 1.53
CA ILE A 6 -2.77 3.85 2.02
C ILE A 6 -1.62 2.87 2.13
N ARG A 7 -0.63 2.95 1.23
CA ARG A 7 0.61 2.20 1.42
C ARG A 7 1.41 2.83 2.55
N HIS A 8 1.96 1.99 3.43
CA HIS A 8 2.79 2.44 4.55
C HIS A 8 3.89 3.41 4.12
N GLY A 9 4.33 4.25 5.06
CA GLY A 9 5.45 5.16 4.87
C GLY A 9 6.75 4.41 4.54
N GLU A 10 7.74 5.15 4.06
CA GLU A 10 9.06 4.64 3.70
C GLU A 10 9.70 3.83 4.84
N THR A 11 10.42 2.77 4.49
CA THR A 11 11.26 1.94 5.36
C THR A 11 12.65 1.79 4.73
N GLU A 12 13.66 1.43 5.52
CA GLU A 12 15.02 1.17 4.99
C GLU A 12 15.02 0.11 3.87
N TRP A 13 14.18 -0.93 4.01
CA TRP A 13 14.09 -1.96 2.98
C TRP A 13 13.35 -1.48 1.74
N SER A 14 12.37 -0.57 1.87
CA SER A 14 11.73 0.03 0.69
C SER A 14 12.66 0.97 -0.08
N LEU A 15 13.59 1.65 0.61
CA LEU A 15 14.64 2.47 0.01
C LEU A 15 15.65 1.63 -0.77
N SER A 16 16.09 0.51 -0.19
CA SER A 16 17.05 -0.40 -0.82
C SER A 16 16.42 -1.35 -1.85
N GLY A 17 15.09 -1.31 -2.03
CA GLY A 17 14.36 -2.17 -2.96
C GLY A 17 14.24 -3.63 -2.51
N ARG A 18 14.43 -3.91 -1.21
CA ARG A 18 14.30 -5.26 -0.64
C ARG A 18 12.83 -5.62 -0.44
N HIS A 19 12.47 -6.84 -0.80
CA HIS A 19 11.15 -7.38 -0.55
C HIS A 19 10.93 -7.57 0.95
N THR A 20 9.83 -7.00 1.46
CA THR A 20 9.51 -6.96 2.89
C THR A 20 8.11 -7.51 3.11
N GLY A 21 8.00 -8.79 3.39
CA GLY A 21 6.74 -9.49 3.67
C GLY A 21 6.49 -9.59 5.17
N THR A 22 7.03 -10.64 5.75
CA THR A 22 6.82 -11.04 7.16
C THR A 22 7.77 -10.34 8.14
N THR A 23 8.94 -9.87 7.68
CA THR A 23 9.89 -9.11 8.50
C THR A 23 9.31 -7.75 8.88
N ASP A 24 9.36 -7.42 10.16
CA ASP A 24 8.74 -6.20 10.66
C ASP A 24 9.75 -5.04 10.74
N ILE A 25 9.99 -4.41 9.62
CA ILE A 25 10.87 -3.24 9.47
C ILE A 25 10.08 -1.97 9.80
N PRO A 26 10.56 -1.09 10.71
CA PRO A 26 9.91 0.17 11.03
C PRO A 26 9.99 1.17 9.88
N ILE A 27 9.11 2.16 9.90
CA ILE A 27 9.18 3.30 8.98
C ILE A 27 10.32 4.24 9.36
N THR A 28 10.93 4.89 8.36
CA THR A 28 11.97 5.91 8.53
C THR A 28 11.38 7.25 9.01
N PRO A 29 12.22 8.22 9.43
CA PRO A 29 11.74 9.58 9.70
C PRO A 29 11.01 10.22 8.50
N GLU A 30 11.43 9.92 7.26
CA GLU A 30 10.69 10.32 6.05
C GLU A 30 9.34 9.60 5.96
N GLY A 31 9.30 8.30 6.26
CA GLY A 31 8.07 7.53 6.34
C GLY A 31 7.08 8.08 7.38
N GLU A 32 7.57 8.55 8.53
CA GLU A 32 6.74 9.22 9.53
C GLU A 32 6.19 10.56 9.01
N PHE A 33 7.02 11.33 8.32
CA PHE A 33 6.57 12.57 7.66
C PHE A 33 5.48 12.29 6.62
N GLN A 34 5.68 11.28 5.76
CA GLN A 34 4.68 10.85 4.78
C GLN A 34 3.36 10.46 5.46
N ALA A 35 3.42 9.70 6.56
CA ALA A 35 2.24 9.28 7.31
C ALA A 35 1.44 10.47 7.87
N ARG A 36 2.12 11.48 8.44
CA ARG A 36 1.48 12.72 8.94
C ARG A 36 0.87 13.52 7.78
N ALA A 37 1.57 13.64 6.65
CA ALA A 37 1.08 14.33 5.46
C ALA A 37 -0.18 13.65 4.90
N ILE A 38 -0.25 12.31 4.94
CA ILE A 38 -1.46 11.54 4.62
C ILE A 38 -2.59 11.91 5.58
N GLY A 39 -2.32 12.03 6.88
CA GLY A 39 -3.31 12.46 7.87
C GLY A 39 -3.93 13.82 7.51
N HIS A 40 -3.10 14.80 7.12
CA HIS A 40 -3.60 16.10 6.66
C HIS A 40 -4.46 15.99 5.38
N LEU A 41 -4.07 15.13 4.42
CA LEU A 41 -4.85 14.91 3.20
C LEU A 41 -6.21 14.24 3.48
N LEU A 42 -6.27 13.42 4.52
CA LEU A 42 -7.49 12.72 4.94
C LEU A 42 -8.35 13.54 5.93
N ALA A 43 -7.85 14.67 6.43
CA ALA A 43 -8.55 15.50 7.41
C ALA A 43 -9.94 15.93 6.89
N GLY A 44 -10.94 15.88 7.78
CA GLY A 44 -12.33 16.22 7.45
C GLY A 44 -13.08 15.13 6.65
N ARG A 45 -12.43 14.05 6.24
CA ARG A 45 -13.08 12.93 5.54
C ARG A 45 -13.65 11.94 6.56
N ARG A 46 -14.82 11.40 6.24
CA ARG A 46 -15.46 10.37 7.04
C ARG A 46 -15.18 9.00 6.42
N PHE A 47 -14.69 8.09 7.26
CA PHE A 47 -14.55 6.67 6.95
C PHE A 47 -15.37 5.87 7.95
N ASP A 48 -16.22 4.99 7.43
CA ASP A 48 -17.09 4.14 8.23
C ASP A 48 -16.36 2.90 8.72
N HIS A 49 -15.38 2.44 7.92
CA HIS A 49 -14.52 1.30 8.24
C HIS A 49 -13.06 1.70 8.05
N VAL A 50 -12.23 1.43 9.07
CA VAL A 50 -10.78 1.65 9.01
C VAL A 50 -10.09 0.36 9.39
N ARG A 51 -9.20 -0.14 8.54
CA ARG A 51 -8.45 -1.37 8.80
C ARG A 51 -6.97 -1.18 8.50
N SER A 52 -6.13 -1.94 9.21
CA SER A 52 -4.69 -1.96 9.00
C SER A 52 -4.15 -3.37 8.95
N SER A 53 -3.12 -3.57 8.14
CA SER A 53 -2.24 -4.73 8.26
C SER A 53 -1.70 -4.82 9.69
N PRO A 54 -1.44 -6.03 10.22
CA PRO A 54 -0.82 -6.21 11.53
C PRO A 54 0.64 -5.73 11.60
N MET A 55 1.32 -5.53 10.45
CA MET A 55 2.73 -5.15 10.41
C MET A 55 2.95 -3.74 10.96
N ALA A 56 4.01 -3.56 11.79
CA ALA A 56 4.28 -2.32 12.51
C ALA A 56 4.36 -1.10 11.57
N ARG A 57 4.96 -1.23 10.38
CA ARG A 57 5.04 -0.15 9.38
C ARG A 57 3.66 0.36 8.94
N ALA A 58 2.68 -0.53 8.75
CA ALA A 58 1.32 -0.14 8.37
C ALA A 58 0.55 0.46 9.56
N ARG A 59 0.65 -0.17 10.73
CA ARG A 59 0.04 0.32 11.97
C ARG A 59 0.57 1.69 12.36
N ARG A 60 1.90 1.88 12.32
CA ARG A 60 2.52 3.18 12.62
C ARG A 60 2.09 4.26 11.64
N THR A 61 1.92 3.90 10.36
CA THR A 61 1.38 4.83 9.36
C THR A 61 -0.06 5.23 9.70
N ALA A 62 -0.92 4.27 10.08
CA ALA A 62 -2.29 4.55 10.49
C ALA A 62 -2.36 5.44 11.75
N GLU A 63 -1.51 5.17 12.74
CA GLU A 63 -1.39 5.96 13.97
C GLU A 63 -1.04 7.42 13.66
N LEU A 64 0.05 7.64 12.91
CA LEU A 64 0.53 8.98 12.56
C LEU A 64 -0.41 9.73 11.63
N ALA A 65 -1.20 9.02 10.84
CA ALA A 65 -2.28 9.60 10.03
C ALA A 65 -3.54 9.94 10.86
N GLY A 66 -3.57 9.64 12.17
CA GLY A 66 -4.69 9.96 13.07
C GLY A 66 -5.79 8.90 13.10
N PHE A 67 -5.49 7.66 12.69
CA PHE A 67 -6.46 6.56 12.65
C PHE A 67 -6.08 5.35 13.54
N GLY A 68 -5.04 5.46 14.37
CA GLY A 68 -4.54 4.35 15.18
C GLY A 68 -5.61 3.66 16.03
N ASP A 69 -6.36 4.44 16.81
CA ASP A 69 -7.40 3.93 17.72
C ASP A 69 -8.62 3.34 17.00
N ARG A 70 -8.80 3.68 15.72
CA ARG A 70 -9.93 3.25 14.91
C ARG A 70 -9.60 2.10 13.96
N ALA A 71 -8.31 1.85 13.70
CA ALA A 71 -7.86 0.87 12.72
C ALA A 71 -7.96 -0.54 13.28
N GLN A 72 -8.94 -1.30 12.82
CA GLN A 72 -9.04 -2.73 13.12
C GLN A 72 -7.95 -3.50 12.37
N VAL A 73 -7.26 -4.38 13.07
CA VAL A 73 -6.22 -5.22 12.48
C VAL A 73 -6.85 -6.31 11.60
N SER A 74 -6.30 -6.50 10.41
CA SER A 74 -6.75 -7.51 9.45
C SER A 74 -5.56 -8.24 8.83
N ASP A 75 -5.46 -9.54 9.04
CA ASP A 75 -4.43 -10.39 8.44
C ASP A 75 -4.55 -10.47 6.91
N ALA A 76 -5.73 -10.27 6.35
CA ALA A 76 -5.94 -10.20 4.91
C ALA A 76 -5.15 -9.05 4.24
N LEU A 77 -4.74 -8.03 5.03
CA LEU A 77 -3.96 -6.88 4.57
C LEU A 77 -2.44 -7.05 4.72
N ARG A 78 -1.94 -8.22 5.18
CA ARG A 78 -0.49 -8.50 5.19
C ARG A 78 0.09 -8.33 3.79
N GLU A 79 1.36 -7.97 3.73
CA GLU A 79 2.10 -8.02 2.46
C GLU A 79 2.19 -9.48 1.97
N VAL A 80 2.57 -9.65 0.75
CA VAL A 80 2.89 -10.96 0.19
C VAL A 80 3.97 -11.61 1.05
N ASP A 81 3.81 -12.89 1.34
CA ASP A 81 4.87 -13.71 1.92
C ASP A 81 5.88 -14.04 0.82
N TYR A 82 7.08 -13.47 0.94
CA TYR A 82 8.12 -13.69 -0.06
C TYR A 82 8.93 -14.97 0.16
N GLY A 83 8.68 -15.71 1.26
CA GLY A 83 9.37 -16.96 1.54
C GLY A 83 10.88 -16.83 1.46
N ASP A 84 11.53 -17.62 0.62
CA ASP A 84 12.98 -17.64 0.44
C ASP A 84 13.55 -16.34 -0.18
N PHE A 85 12.68 -15.49 -0.73
CA PHE A 85 13.06 -14.19 -1.31
C PHE A 85 12.87 -13.00 -0.34
N GLU A 86 12.49 -13.27 0.90
CA GLU A 86 12.39 -12.23 1.94
C GLU A 86 13.73 -11.53 2.12
N GLY A 87 13.75 -10.20 2.10
CA GLY A 87 14.95 -9.38 2.26
C GLY A 87 15.85 -9.28 1.02
N LEU A 88 15.56 -9.99 -0.07
CA LEU A 88 16.28 -9.86 -1.33
C LEU A 88 15.69 -8.72 -2.18
N THR A 89 16.51 -8.11 -3.01
CA THR A 89 16.08 -7.22 -4.09
C THR A 89 15.67 -8.02 -5.32
N THR A 90 14.85 -7.44 -6.20
CA THR A 90 14.52 -8.06 -7.49
C THR A 90 15.79 -8.41 -8.31
N ALA A 91 16.82 -7.56 -8.26
CA ALA A 91 18.07 -7.81 -8.97
C ALA A 91 18.80 -9.05 -8.43
N GLU A 92 18.85 -9.23 -7.11
CA GLU A 92 19.45 -10.41 -6.46
C GLU A 92 18.65 -11.68 -6.82
N ILE A 93 17.32 -11.62 -6.81
CA ILE A 93 16.46 -12.76 -7.17
C ILE A 93 16.68 -13.18 -8.63
N ILE A 94 16.69 -12.23 -9.56
CA ILE A 94 16.87 -12.54 -11.01
C ILE A 94 18.24 -13.18 -11.31
N GLN A 95 19.26 -12.94 -10.48
CA GLN A 95 20.55 -13.63 -10.63
C GLN A 95 20.44 -15.15 -10.40
N THR A 96 19.56 -15.58 -9.49
CA THR A 96 19.35 -16.99 -9.14
C THR A 96 18.16 -17.60 -9.84
N ASP A 97 17.14 -16.79 -10.16
CA ASP A 97 15.92 -17.21 -10.87
C ASP A 97 15.63 -16.23 -12.04
N PRO A 98 16.33 -16.39 -13.17
CA PRO A 98 16.13 -15.56 -14.35
C PRO A 98 14.68 -15.63 -14.87
N GLY A 99 14.04 -14.46 -14.98
CA GLY A 99 12.65 -14.37 -15.42
C GLY A 99 11.62 -14.51 -14.29
N TRP A 100 12.05 -14.47 -13.05
CA TRP A 100 11.14 -14.39 -11.91
C TRP A 100 10.24 -13.13 -11.99
N GLU A 101 8.98 -13.35 -11.73
CA GLU A 101 7.95 -12.31 -11.69
C GLU A 101 6.90 -12.69 -10.65
N LEU A 102 6.75 -11.87 -9.60
CA LEU A 102 5.94 -12.18 -8.43
C LEU A 102 4.50 -12.60 -8.78
N PHE A 103 3.82 -11.83 -9.61
CA PHE A 103 2.41 -12.08 -9.95
C PHE A 103 2.20 -13.24 -10.95
N ARG A 104 3.27 -13.81 -11.47
CA ARG A 104 3.25 -14.94 -12.40
C ARG A 104 3.70 -16.25 -11.75
N VAL A 105 4.74 -16.18 -10.92
CA VAL A 105 5.40 -17.36 -10.36
C VAL A 105 5.19 -17.49 -8.86
N GLY A 106 5.08 -16.34 -8.14
CA GLY A 106 5.06 -16.30 -6.67
C GLY A 106 6.46 -16.45 -6.08
N CYS A 107 6.54 -16.93 -4.86
CA CYS A 107 7.80 -17.06 -4.12
C CYS A 107 7.97 -18.48 -3.59
N PRO A 108 9.17 -19.09 -3.72
CA PRO A 108 9.47 -20.37 -3.08
C PRO A 108 9.28 -20.27 -1.57
N SER A 109 8.66 -21.27 -0.96
CA SER A 109 8.30 -21.29 0.47
C SER A 109 7.40 -20.13 0.93
N GLY A 110 6.89 -19.31 0.01
CA GLY A 110 6.05 -18.15 0.26
C GLY A 110 4.68 -18.23 -0.42
N GLU A 111 4.05 -17.07 -0.67
CA GLU A 111 2.71 -16.98 -1.25
C GLU A 111 2.75 -17.17 -2.78
N SER A 112 1.98 -18.12 -3.29
CA SER A 112 1.78 -18.32 -4.72
C SER A 112 0.76 -17.32 -5.29
N PRO A 113 0.75 -17.08 -6.63
CA PRO A 113 -0.26 -16.22 -7.27
C PRO A 113 -1.70 -16.68 -7.01
N ASP A 114 -1.95 -18.00 -6.91
CA ASP A 114 -3.28 -18.53 -6.61
C ASP A 114 -3.70 -18.29 -5.16
N GLN A 115 -2.78 -18.40 -4.21
CA GLN A 115 -3.03 -18.08 -2.80
C GLN A 115 -3.30 -16.58 -2.65
N MET A 116 -2.48 -15.73 -3.28
CA MET A 116 -2.66 -14.28 -3.31
C MET A 116 -4.03 -13.92 -3.92
N ARG A 117 -4.38 -14.52 -5.06
CA ARG A 117 -5.68 -14.34 -5.70
C ARG A 117 -6.82 -14.69 -4.74
N ALA A 118 -6.77 -15.88 -4.13
CA ALA A 118 -7.82 -16.36 -3.24
C ALA A 118 -7.98 -15.46 -1.99
N ARG A 119 -6.86 -14.96 -1.43
CA ARG A 119 -6.88 -14.01 -0.31
C ARG A 119 -7.53 -12.69 -0.71
N MET A 120 -7.18 -12.15 -1.89
CA MET A 120 -7.74 -10.89 -2.39
C MET A 120 -9.21 -11.03 -2.78
N ASP A 121 -9.62 -12.16 -3.35
CA ASP A 121 -11.02 -12.42 -3.71
C ASP A 121 -11.91 -12.45 -2.46
N ARG A 122 -11.45 -13.08 -1.37
CA ARG A 122 -12.16 -13.06 -0.07
C ARG A 122 -12.25 -11.64 0.49
N LEU A 123 -11.14 -10.88 0.46
CA LEU A 123 -11.13 -9.50 0.93
C LEU A 123 -12.06 -8.60 0.09
N CYS A 124 -12.07 -8.76 -1.24
CA CYS A 124 -13.00 -8.04 -2.12
C CYS A 124 -14.46 -8.36 -1.79
N THR A 125 -14.79 -9.62 -1.54
CA THR A 125 -16.14 -10.04 -1.15
C THR A 125 -16.56 -9.40 0.17
N GLU A 126 -15.67 -9.40 1.15
CA GLU A 126 -15.91 -8.77 2.44
C GLU A 126 -16.14 -7.25 2.30
N ILE A 127 -15.26 -6.56 1.56
CA ILE A 127 -15.35 -5.11 1.34
C ILE A 127 -16.64 -4.74 0.61
N ARG A 128 -17.05 -5.51 -0.39
CA ARG A 128 -18.29 -5.26 -1.13
C ARG A 128 -19.56 -5.41 -0.27
N GLY A 129 -19.49 -6.16 0.82
CA GLY A 129 -20.55 -6.30 1.80
C GLY A 129 -20.65 -5.15 2.81
N LEU A 130 -19.70 -4.20 2.79
CA LEU A 130 -19.68 -3.05 3.69
C LEU A 130 -20.43 -1.86 3.08
N GLU A 131 -21.09 -1.10 3.93
CA GLU A 131 -21.68 0.20 3.56
C GLU A 131 -20.74 1.34 3.94
N GLY A 132 -20.79 2.45 3.17
CA GLY A 132 -19.98 3.64 3.44
C GLY A 132 -18.56 3.55 2.88
N ASN A 133 -17.67 4.42 3.36
CA ASN A 133 -16.29 4.53 2.89
C ASN A 133 -15.35 3.68 3.74
N VAL A 134 -14.45 2.98 3.06
CA VAL A 134 -13.47 2.07 3.67
C VAL A 134 -12.07 2.67 3.51
N LEU A 135 -11.28 2.68 4.58
CA LEU A 135 -9.87 3.09 4.61
C LEU A 135 -9.00 1.92 5.02
N LEU A 136 -8.04 1.56 4.17
CA LEU A 136 -7.12 0.47 4.41
C LEU A 136 -5.68 0.97 4.47
N PHE A 137 -4.93 0.57 5.51
CA PHE A 137 -3.50 0.75 5.61
C PHE A 137 -2.78 -0.57 5.37
N GLY A 138 -1.86 -0.62 4.40
CA GLY A 138 -1.21 -1.87 3.99
C GLY A 138 0.03 -1.64 3.12
N HIS A 139 0.20 -2.51 2.12
CA HIS A 139 1.48 -2.71 1.47
C HIS A 139 1.39 -2.63 -0.05
N GLY A 140 2.57 -2.67 -0.69
CA GLY A 140 2.71 -2.48 -2.11
C GLY A 140 2.08 -3.58 -2.95
N HIS A 141 2.53 -4.81 -2.80
CA HIS A 141 2.04 -5.91 -3.64
C HIS A 141 0.65 -6.38 -3.22
N CYS A 142 0.33 -6.34 -1.93
CA CYS A 142 -1.02 -6.60 -1.43
C CYS A 142 -2.05 -5.67 -2.09
N PHE A 143 -1.81 -4.37 -2.13
CA PHE A 143 -2.76 -3.42 -2.72
C PHE A 143 -2.80 -3.46 -4.26
N ARG A 144 -1.69 -3.77 -4.92
CA ARG A 144 -1.68 -4.03 -6.36
C ARG A 144 -2.54 -5.24 -6.70
N ALA A 145 -2.39 -6.33 -5.93
CA ALA A 145 -3.23 -7.53 -6.03
C ALA A 145 -4.71 -7.22 -5.74
N LEU A 146 -4.99 -6.49 -4.66
CA LEU A 146 -6.35 -6.08 -4.30
C LEU A 146 -7.01 -5.26 -5.41
N ALA A 147 -6.31 -4.27 -5.96
CA ALA A 147 -6.85 -3.41 -7.00
C ALA A 147 -7.26 -4.19 -8.24
N VAL A 148 -6.39 -5.06 -8.76
CA VAL A 148 -6.73 -5.86 -9.96
C VAL A 148 -7.87 -6.84 -9.69
N ARG A 149 -7.95 -7.43 -8.49
CA ARG A 149 -9.05 -8.32 -8.14
C ARG A 149 -10.36 -7.58 -7.90
N TYR A 150 -10.29 -6.39 -7.33
CA TYR A 150 -11.45 -5.50 -7.20
C TYR A 150 -12.04 -5.12 -8.57
N LEU A 151 -11.19 -4.89 -9.58
CA LEU A 151 -11.58 -4.62 -10.96
C LEU A 151 -12.03 -5.88 -11.75
N GLY A 152 -11.94 -7.08 -11.18
CA GLY A 152 -12.24 -8.32 -11.89
C GLY A 152 -11.15 -8.78 -12.86
N LEU A 153 -9.96 -8.19 -12.80
CA LEU A 153 -8.84 -8.52 -13.68
C LEU A 153 -8.03 -9.72 -13.15
N SER A 154 -7.20 -10.31 -14.02
CA SER A 154 -6.24 -11.34 -13.63
C SER A 154 -5.27 -10.81 -12.56
N ILE A 155 -4.88 -11.67 -11.60
CA ILE A 155 -3.86 -11.35 -10.60
C ILE A 155 -2.55 -10.87 -11.25
N ARG A 156 -2.20 -11.41 -12.42
CA ARG A 156 -1.00 -11.04 -13.20
C ARG A 156 -0.98 -9.56 -13.57
N ALA A 157 -2.14 -8.92 -13.74
CA ALA A 157 -2.23 -7.49 -14.05
C ALA A 157 -1.65 -6.60 -12.92
N GLY A 158 -1.50 -7.13 -11.70
CA GLY A 158 -0.81 -6.45 -10.62
C GLY A 158 0.63 -6.06 -10.94
N ALA A 159 1.31 -6.77 -11.85
CA ALA A 159 2.65 -6.43 -12.32
C ALA A 159 2.72 -5.03 -12.97
N HIS A 160 1.64 -4.57 -13.57
CA HIS A 160 1.57 -3.30 -14.31
C HIS A 160 1.16 -2.08 -13.46
N LEU A 161 0.85 -2.29 -12.18
CA LEU A 161 0.47 -1.22 -11.26
C LEU A 161 1.65 -0.83 -10.39
N ARG A 162 2.24 0.35 -10.61
CA ARG A 162 3.22 0.91 -9.66
C ARG A 162 2.50 1.47 -8.44
N LEU A 163 3.07 1.26 -7.24
CA LEU A 163 2.55 1.82 -6.00
C LEU A 163 3.73 2.17 -5.09
N ASP A 164 3.94 3.45 -4.83
CA ASP A 164 5.05 3.98 -4.03
C ASP A 164 4.68 4.02 -2.53
N THR A 165 5.67 4.03 -1.62
CA THR A 165 5.47 4.24 -0.18
C THR A 165 4.85 5.61 0.09
N GLY A 166 4.05 5.74 1.15
CA GLY A 166 3.40 6.99 1.48
C GLY A 166 2.43 7.48 0.40
N SER A 167 1.83 6.58 -0.36
CA SER A 167 0.87 6.92 -1.42
C SER A 167 -0.57 6.62 -1.04
N VAL A 168 -1.47 7.33 -1.68
CA VAL A 168 -2.92 7.20 -1.58
C VAL A 168 -3.49 6.74 -2.92
N SER A 169 -4.32 5.72 -2.90
CA SER A 169 -5.12 5.28 -4.05
C SER A 169 -6.59 5.16 -3.65
N ILE A 170 -7.48 5.28 -4.62
CA ILE A 170 -8.94 5.21 -4.41
C ILE A 170 -9.53 4.32 -5.49
N LEU A 171 -10.21 3.27 -5.06
CA LEU A 171 -11.06 2.46 -5.90
C LEU A 171 -12.52 2.84 -5.61
N SER A 172 -13.35 2.85 -6.64
CA SER A 172 -14.77 3.21 -6.54
C SER A 172 -15.62 2.32 -7.45
N VAL A 173 -16.91 2.56 -7.43
CA VAL A 173 -17.86 1.94 -8.35
C VAL A 173 -18.55 3.07 -9.11
N GLU A 174 -18.54 3.01 -10.43
CA GLU A 174 -19.29 3.86 -11.34
C GLU A 174 -20.42 3.06 -12.00
N ARG A 175 -21.12 3.66 -12.97
CA ARG A 175 -22.28 3.01 -13.63
C ARG A 175 -21.94 1.64 -14.22
N ASP A 176 -20.74 1.54 -14.82
CA ASP A 176 -20.31 0.36 -15.58
C ASP A 176 -19.50 -0.64 -14.71
N GLY A 177 -19.36 -0.35 -13.41
CA GLY A 177 -18.68 -1.25 -12.48
C GLY A 177 -17.52 -0.65 -11.70
N PRO A 178 -16.62 -1.48 -11.16
CA PRO A 178 -15.52 -1.04 -10.34
C PRO A 178 -14.45 -0.30 -11.15
N THR A 179 -13.94 0.82 -10.61
CA THR A 179 -12.98 1.70 -11.28
C THR A 179 -11.83 2.10 -10.35
N ILE A 180 -10.75 2.62 -10.94
CA ILE A 180 -9.69 3.32 -10.22
C ILE A 180 -9.96 4.82 -10.35
N ALA A 181 -10.43 5.45 -9.28
CA ALA A 181 -10.65 6.89 -9.23
C ALA A 181 -9.36 7.69 -9.00
N LEU A 182 -8.38 7.09 -8.31
CA LEU A 182 -7.07 7.65 -8.07
C LEU A 182 -6.06 6.52 -7.89
N TRP A 183 -4.86 6.64 -8.48
CA TRP A 183 -3.82 5.65 -8.28
C TRP A 183 -2.47 6.29 -7.97
N ASN A 184 -1.83 5.81 -6.91
CA ASN A 184 -0.46 6.13 -6.54
C ASN A 184 -0.19 7.64 -6.37
N ARG A 185 -1.12 8.40 -5.78
CA ARG A 185 -0.87 9.80 -5.43
C ARG A 185 0.09 9.86 -4.25
N ARG A 186 1.30 10.28 -4.50
CA ARG A 186 2.31 10.51 -3.47
C ARG A 186 2.02 11.80 -2.70
N VAL A 187 2.30 11.79 -1.39
CA VAL A 187 2.44 13.04 -0.64
C VAL A 187 3.81 13.65 -0.94
N PRO A 188 3.95 14.99 -0.88
CA PRO A 188 5.26 15.64 -1.03
C PRO A 188 6.26 15.08 -0.02
N SER A 189 7.52 14.89 -0.43
CA SER A 189 8.59 14.57 0.52
C SER A 189 8.92 15.79 1.38
N ARG A 190 9.52 15.55 2.54
CA ARG A 190 9.98 16.62 3.43
C ARG A 190 10.91 17.61 2.70
N ALA A 191 11.80 17.12 1.86
CA ALA A 191 12.71 17.95 1.08
C ALA A 191 11.96 18.89 0.10
N VAL A 192 10.93 18.37 -0.58
CA VAL A 192 10.10 19.18 -1.51
C VAL A 192 9.31 20.25 -0.76
N LEU A 193 8.75 19.92 0.40
CA LEU A 193 8.00 20.90 1.18
C LEU A 193 8.89 22.02 1.73
N VAL A 194 10.11 21.67 2.20
CA VAL A 194 11.09 22.67 2.68
C VAL A 194 11.54 23.58 1.54
N ALA A 195 11.78 23.03 0.34
CA ALA A 195 12.14 23.81 -0.84
C ALA A 195 11.01 24.77 -1.28
N ASP A 196 9.76 24.31 -1.28
CA ASP A 196 8.59 25.15 -1.62
C ASP A 196 8.39 26.29 -0.61
N ILE A 197 8.57 26.03 0.69
CA ILE A 197 8.53 27.05 1.73
C ILE A 197 9.67 28.09 1.55
N ALA A 198 10.89 27.62 1.28
CA ALA A 198 12.03 28.50 1.07
C ALA A 198 11.85 29.42 -0.15
N LEU A 199 11.31 28.90 -1.26
CA LEU A 199 10.96 29.68 -2.43
C LEU A 199 9.92 30.76 -2.11
N ARG A 200 8.84 30.40 -1.41
CA ARG A 200 7.78 31.37 -1.04
C ARG A 200 8.24 32.44 -0.07
N LEU A 201 9.22 32.16 0.80
CA LEU A 201 9.78 33.14 1.73
C LEU A 201 10.88 34.01 1.06
N GLY A 202 11.53 33.51 0.02
CA GLY A 202 12.53 34.26 -0.76
C GLY A 202 11.94 35.30 -1.71
N ASP A 203 10.67 35.13 -2.11
CA ASP A 203 9.95 36.11 -2.95
C ASP A 203 9.38 37.30 -2.17
N VAL A 204 9.64 37.44 -0.87
CA VAL A 204 9.13 38.49 0.03
C VAL A 204 10.23 39.51 0.42
N SER A 205 11.36 39.54 -0.29
CA SER A 205 12.47 40.49 -0.07
C SER A 205 12.62 41.51 -1.19
#